data_94c48a3c05157ef10ff44f19a08466f3
#
_entry.id   94c48a3c05157ef10ff44f19a08466f3
#
_cell.length_a   1.000
_cell.length_b   1.000
_cell.length_c   1.000
_cell.angle_alpha   90.00
_cell.angle_beta   90.00
_cell.angle_gamma   90.00
#
_symmetry.space_group_name_H-M   'P 1'
#
loop_
_entity.id
_entity.type
_entity.pdbx_description
1 polymer ?
#
loop_
_entity_poly.entity_id
_entity_poly.type
_entity_poly.pdbx_seq_one_letter_code
_entity_poly.pdbx_strand_id
1 'polypeptide(L)'
;MIVAVVGVGVIGGSVGLAARSRLGATVRGFDPRADEAVARGAIHSAHRDLGDALDGADAVFVAVPVDVLADTVATVLEQAPRSAVVTDVGSTKRTVIDAARDPRFVGGHPLAGSEAAGVEHAREDLFDGATWYLTPTATTQGTLLERLHRLLTGLGARPAVIDADVHDRVMAAVSHLPHVVANVLVSRALDALGGERPPATGPSFRDATRVAGANPQLWGGIYAANRDALADALDGAIAELETVRAQLRDGADLTGWQDQAATRRRTLVEAGLGPGATSELRVAVPNRPGVIADITLTLGRAGINISDMALSPSPDNSQGEIALWVPDGRAHEAAALVAGLGFAVIA
;
A
#
# COMPACT_ATOMS: atom_id res chain seq x y z
N MET A 1 16.89 17.72 2.44
CA MET A 1 15.95 16.74 3.06
C MET A 1 16.72 15.50 3.43
N ILE A 2 16.52 14.99 4.64
CA ILE A 2 17.12 13.74 5.12
C ILE A 2 16.03 12.68 5.17
N VAL A 3 16.27 11.56 4.49
CA VAL A 3 15.38 10.38 4.50
C VAL A 3 16.11 9.24 5.21
N ALA A 4 15.50 8.68 6.24
CA ALA A 4 15.98 7.46 6.90
C ALA A 4 15.22 6.24 6.38
N VAL A 5 15.94 5.15 6.11
CA VAL A 5 15.38 3.87 5.66
C VAL A 5 15.78 2.79 6.65
N VAL A 6 14.79 2.20 7.32
CA VAL A 6 14.96 1.09 8.26
C VAL A 6 14.53 -0.19 7.56
N GLY A 7 15.50 -1.05 7.26
CA GLY A 7 15.34 -2.17 6.33
C GLY A 7 15.68 -1.79 4.89
N VAL A 8 16.86 -2.19 4.40
CA VAL A 8 17.37 -1.77 3.08
C VAL A 8 17.36 -2.97 2.11
N GLY A 9 16.21 -3.64 2.01
CA GLY A 9 15.95 -4.67 1.00
C GLY A 9 15.53 -4.07 -0.36
N VAL A 10 14.73 -4.82 -1.15
CA VAL A 10 14.24 -4.35 -2.46
C VAL A 10 13.48 -3.03 -2.35
N ILE A 11 12.47 -2.97 -1.47
CA ILE A 11 11.60 -1.79 -1.35
C ILE A 11 12.36 -0.62 -0.69
N GLY A 12 12.99 -0.85 0.47
CA GLY A 12 13.74 0.22 1.16
C GLY A 12 14.92 0.74 0.33
N GLY A 13 15.62 -0.15 -0.37
CA GLY A 13 16.69 0.24 -1.30
C GLY A 13 16.15 1.06 -2.49
N SER A 14 14.98 0.70 -3.03
CA SER A 14 14.34 1.45 -4.11
C SER A 14 13.86 2.84 -3.64
N VAL A 15 13.31 2.94 -2.41
CA VAL A 15 13.01 4.24 -1.79
C VAL A 15 14.30 5.09 -1.72
N GLY A 16 15.40 4.49 -1.28
CA GLY A 16 16.68 5.18 -1.18
C GLY A 16 17.19 5.67 -2.54
N LEU A 17 17.20 4.81 -3.56
CA LEU A 17 17.60 5.16 -4.92
C LEU A 17 16.74 6.31 -5.49
N ALA A 18 15.42 6.17 -5.44
CA ALA A 18 14.49 7.18 -5.95
C ALA A 18 14.60 8.50 -5.17
N ALA A 19 14.72 8.48 -3.84
CA ALA A 19 14.87 9.69 -3.04
C ALA A 19 16.18 10.43 -3.36
N ARG A 20 17.25 9.71 -3.61
CA ARG A 20 18.53 10.30 -4.01
C ARG A 20 18.47 10.92 -5.40
N SER A 21 18.02 10.16 -6.39
CA SER A 21 18.06 10.57 -7.80
C SER A 21 17.03 11.65 -8.12
N ARG A 22 15.82 11.53 -7.59
CA ARG A 22 14.69 12.40 -7.97
C ARG A 22 14.49 13.59 -7.05
N LEU A 23 14.83 13.43 -5.76
CA LEU A 23 14.59 14.47 -4.76
C LEU A 23 15.89 15.11 -4.25
N GLY A 24 17.07 14.63 -4.64
CA GLY A 24 18.34 15.08 -4.10
C GLY A 24 18.45 14.89 -2.58
N ALA A 25 17.74 13.92 -2.02
CA ALA A 25 17.72 13.68 -0.59
C ALA A 25 19.02 13.01 -0.11
N THR A 26 19.46 13.37 1.08
CA THR A 26 20.46 12.59 1.82
C THR A 26 19.77 11.38 2.43
N VAL A 27 20.18 10.16 2.07
CA VAL A 27 19.55 8.93 2.54
C VAL A 27 20.48 8.20 3.50
N ARG A 28 19.98 7.89 4.70
CA ARG A 28 20.64 7.09 5.73
C ARG A 28 19.94 5.75 5.89
N GLY A 29 20.68 4.68 6.09
CA GLY A 29 20.12 3.34 6.22
C GLY A 29 20.49 2.66 7.53
N PHE A 30 19.52 1.93 8.10
CA PHE A 30 19.71 1.03 9.22
C PHE A 30 19.24 -0.37 8.80
N ASP A 31 20.18 -1.29 8.66
CA ASP A 31 19.97 -2.70 8.26
C ASP A 31 21.24 -3.48 8.58
N PRO A 32 21.19 -4.76 8.94
CA PRO A 32 22.39 -5.60 9.08
C PRO A 32 23.29 -5.61 7.83
N ARG A 33 22.71 -5.45 6.64
CA ARG A 33 23.42 -5.40 5.34
C ARG A 33 23.46 -4.01 4.72
N ALA A 34 23.36 -2.93 5.52
CA ALA A 34 23.33 -1.56 5.02
C ALA A 34 24.57 -1.17 4.20
N ASP A 35 25.73 -1.80 4.47
CA ASP A 35 26.96 -1.56 3.70
C ASP A 35 26.82 -1.96 2.21
N GLU A 36 26.06 -3.02 1.92
CA GLU A 36 25.74 -3.42 0.54
C GLU A 36 24.89 -2.35 -0.17
N ALA A 37 23.99 -1.71 0.57
CA ALA A 37 23.16 -0.63 0.06
C ALA A 37 23.97 0.65 -0.23
N VAL A 38 25.01 0.94 0.56
CA VAL A 38 25.96 2.02 0.27
C VAL A 38 26.73 1.70 -1.01
N ALA A 39 27.26 0.49 -1.13
CA ALA A 39 28.01 0.06 -2.31
C ALA A 39 27.17 0.13 -3.60
N ARG A 40 25.88 -0.16 -3.49
CA ARG A 40 24.92 -0.06 -4.60
C ARG A 40 24.44 1.37 -4.88
N GLY A 41 24.80 2.32 -4.04
CA GLY A 41 24.34 3.70 -4.14
C GLY A 41 22.88 3.90 -3.72
N ALA A 42 22.27 2.94 -3.02
CA ALA A 42 20.88 3.08 -2.55
C ALA A 42 20.78 4.06 -1.36
N ILE A 43 21.79 4.10 -0.51
CA ILE A 43 21.89 5.02 0.62
C ILE A 43 23.25 5.74 0.61
N HIS A 44 23.36 6.86 1.33
CA HIS A 44 24.62 7.59 1.48
C HIS A 44 25.48 7.04 2.61
N SER A 45 24.86 6.64 3.70
CA SER A 45 25.54 6.11 4.89
C SER A 45 24.78 4.97 5.54
N ALA A 46 25.53 3.96 5.98
CA ALA A 46 25.06 2.86 6.79
C ALA A 46 25.29 3.18 8.26
N HIS A 47 24.29 2.92 9.10
CA HIS A 47 24.34 3.15 10.54
C HIS A 47 24.12 1.84 11.29
N ARG A 48 24.83 1.65 12.41
CA ARG A 48 24.69 0.47 13.30
C ARG A 48 23.82 0.77 14.52
N ASP A 49 23.58 2.04 14.80
CA ASP A 49 22.65 2.53 15.81
C ASP A 49 21.44 3.14 15.09
N LEU A 50 20.23 2.84 15.59
CA LEU A 50 19.00 3.33 15.01
C LEU A 50 18.86 4.85 15.20
N GLY A 51 19.20 5.37 16.39
CA GLY A 51 19.15 6.80 16.66
C GLY A 51 20.03 7.61 15.72
N ASP A 52 21.25 7.11 15.42
CA ASP A 52 22.17 7.78 14.47
C ASP A 52 21.59 7.80 13.04
N ALA A 53 20.88 6.75 12.64
CA ALA A 53 20.23 6.72 11.32
C ALA A 53 19.07 7.72 11.26
N LEU A 54 18.35 7.90 12.37
CA LEU A 54 17.15 8.75 12.46
C LEU A 54 17.47 10.22 12.76
N ASP A 55 18.68 10.55 13.20
CA ASP A 55 19.02 11.90 13.62
C ASP A 55 18.77 12.94 12.51
N GLY A 56 17.95 13.96 12.80
CA GLY A 56 17.59 15.02 11.87
C GLY A 56 16.77 14.56 10.65
N ALA A 57 16.23 13.34 10.66
CA ALA A 57 15.40 12.85 9.54
C ALA A 57 14.11 13.69 9.36
N ASP A 58 13.79 14.03 8.12
CA ASP A 58 12.53 14.64 7.72
C ASP A 58 11.44 13.60 7.47
N ALA A 59 11.84 12.42 6.97
CA ALA A 59 10.97 11.28 6.70
C ALA A 59 11.68 9.96 7.03
N VAL A 60 10.94 9.01 7.59
CA VAL A 60 11.43 7.66 7.91
C VAL A 60 10.56 6.62 7.24
N PHE A 61 11.19 5.74 6.46
CA PHE A 61 10.55 4.59 5.83
C PHE A 61 10.96 3.31 6.57
N VAL A 62 9.98 2.60 7.13
CA VAL A 62 10.19 1.31 7.80
C VAL A 62 9.85 0.19 6.83
N ALA A 63 10.88 -0.46 6.29
CA ALA A 63 10.80 -1.45 5.21
C ALA A 63 11.31 -2.83 5.66
N VAL A 64 10.88 -3.26 6.85
CA VAL A 64 11.19 -4.57 7.44
C VAL A 64 10.07 -5.57 7.18
N PRO A 65 10.30 -6.89 7.36
CA PRO A 65 9.26 -7.91 7.26
C PRO A 65 8.06 -7.63 8.18
N VAL A 66 6.88 -8.08 7.75
CA VAL A 66 5.59 -7.76 8.38
C VAL A 66 5.47 -8.27 9.82
N ASP A 67 6.13 -9.37 10.12
CA ASP A 67 6.14 -10.00 11.46
C ASP A 67 6.87 -9.18 12.53
N VAL A 68 7.83 -8.36 12.15
CA VAL A 68 8.57 -7.46 13.06
C VAL A 68 8.22 -5.97 12.84
N LEU A 69 7.32 -5.68 11.90
CA LEU A 69 7.04 -4.33 11.46
C LEU A 69 6.45 -3.45 12.57
N ALA A 70 5.45 -3.95 13.29
CA ALA A 70 4.76 -3.19 14.33
C ALA A 70 5.72 -2.75 15.45
N ASP A 71 6.54 -3.67 15.95
CA ASP A 71 7.53 -3.39 17.01
C ASP A 71 8.62 -2.44 16.52
N THR A 72 9.05 -2.61 15.26
CA THR A 72 10.05 -1.72 14.65
C THR A 72 9.51 -0.31 14.48
N VAL A 73 8.27 -0.14 14.04
CA VAL A 73 7.62 1.18 13.91
C VAL A 73 7.50 1.85 15.28
N ALA A 74 7.10 1.11 16.32
CA ALA A 74 7.03 1.65 17.68
C ALA A 74 8.40 2.16 18.15
N THR A 75 9.46 1.36 17.99
CA THR A 75 10.84 1.74 18.33
C THR A 75 11.34 2.96 17.54
N VAL A 76 11.01 3.03 16.24
CA VAL A 76 11.34 4.19 15.39
C VAL A 76 10.64 5.44 15.88
N LEU A 77 9.37 5.37 16.25
CA LEU A 77 8.60 6.52 16.74
C LEU A 77 9.12 7.08 18.07
N GLU A 78 9.70 6.22 18.93
CA GLU A 78 10.36 6.66 20.17
C GLU A 78 11.60 7.50 19.91
N GLN A 79 12.36 7.21 18.84
CA GLN A 79 13.66 7.80 18.55
C GLN A 79 13.64 8.85 17.44
N ALA A 80 12.69 8.79 16.53
CA ALA A 80 12.59 9.71 15.40
C ALA A 80 12.30 11.15 15.85
N PRO A 81 12.84 12.17 15.13
CA PRO A 81 12.53 13.57 15.40
C PRO A 81 11.03 13.84 15.44
N ARG A 82 10.59 14.74 16.33
CA ARG A 82 9.16 15.09 16.45
C ARG A 82 8.57 15.70 15.18
N SER A 83 9.41 16.27 14.32
CA SER A 83 9.03 16.84 13.02
C SER A 83 9.03 15.83 11.87
N ALA A 84 9.54 14.62 12.08
CA ALA A 84 9.62 13.59 11.04
C ALA A 84 8.25 12.98 10.77
N VAL A 85 7.94 12.71 9.50
CA VAL A 85 6.88 11.77 9.15
C VAL A 85 7.45 10.36 9.15
N VAL A 86 6.74 9.43 9.77
CA VAL A 86 7.11 8.01 9.80
C VAL A 86 6.07 7.22 9.00
N THR A 87 6.54 6.39 8.09
CA THR A 87 5.69 5.50 7.28
C THR A 87 6.32 4.13 7.18
N ASP A 88 5.51 3.13 6.89
CA ASP A 88 5.98 1.79 6.57
C ASP A 88 5.72 1.43 5.09
N VAL A 89 6.12 0.23 4.70
CA VAL A 89 5.88 -0.32 3.35
C VAL A 89 5.22 -1.69 3.38
N GLY A 90 4.71 -2.09 4.52
CA GLY A 90 4.17 -3.43 4.77
C GLY A 90 2.91 -3.74 3.96
N SER A 91 2.69 -5.03 3.68
CA SER A 91 1.55 -5.52 2.90
C SER A 91 0.23 -5.56 3.68
N THR A 92 0.26 -5.36 5.00
CA THR A 92 -0.90 -5.31 5.89
C THR A 92 -0.85 -4.06 6.75
N LYS A 93 -2.01 -3.49 7.11
CA LYS A 93 -2.07 -2.18 7.77
C LYS A 93 -2.66 -2.19 9.17
N ARG A 94 -3.70 -2.99 9.43
CA ARG A 94 -4.42 -2.96 10.71
C ARG A 94 -3.48 -3.16 11.90
N THR A 95 -2.67 -4.21 11.87
CA THR A 95 -1.79 -4.54 12.99
C THR A 95 -0.79 -3.43 13.31
N VAL A 96 -0.19 -2.80 12.28
CA VAL A 96 0.79 -1.74 12.50
C VAL A 96 0.13 -0.43 12.96
N ILE A 97 -1.06 -0.10 12.46
CA ILE A 97 -1.83 1.08 12.88
C ILE A 97 -2.25 0.95 14.34
N ASP A 98 -2.70 -0.22 14.78
CA ASP A 98 -3.10 -0.47 16.17
C ASP A 98 -1.91 -0.34 17.14
N ALA A 99 -0.72 -0.75 16.73
CA ALA A 99 0.50 -0.63 17.51
C ALA A 99 1.10 0.78 17.52
N ALA A 100 0.93 1.55 16.44
CA ALA A 100 1.58 2.84 16.22
C ALA A 100 0.58 4.02 16.29
N ARG A 101 0.03 4.28 17.49
CA ARG A 101 -0.93 5.39 17.73
C ARG A 101 -0.22 6.74 17.92
N ASP A 102 0.65 7.10 16.99
CA ASP A 102 1.40 8.36 17.00
C ASP A 102 0.93 9.25 15.83
N PRO A 103 0.66 10.56 16.06
CA PRO A 103 0.19 11.45 15.00
C PRO A 103 1.19 11.67 13.87
N ARG A 104 2.45 11.27 14.03
CA ARG A 104 3.50 11.30 13.00
C ARG A 104 3.48 10.09 12.09
N PHE A 105 2.80 8.99 12.49
CA PHE A 105 2.75 7.77 11.73
C PHE A 105 1.63 7.79 10.70
N VAL A 106 1.96 7.42 9.47
CA VAL A 106 1.01 7.18 8.38
C VAL A 106 1.36 5.82 7.78
N GLY A 107 0.49 4.85 7.94
CA GLY A 107 0.74 3.53 7.33
C GLY A 107 0.83 3.66 5.81
N GLY A 108 1.76 2.94 5.21
CA GLY A 108 2.03 2.94 3.78
C GLY A 108 2.12 1.53 3.20
N HIS A 109 1.72 1.37 1.94
CA HIS A 109 1.89 0.13 1.19
C HIS A 109 2.02 0.42 -0.31
N PRO A 110 3.24 0.34 -0.89
CA PRO A 110 3.42 0.41 -2.33
C PRO A 110 2.91 -0.88 -2.99
N LEU A 111 1.99 -0.77 -3.94
CA LEU A 111 1.63 -1.90 -4.81
C LEU A 111 2.72 -2.10 -5.87
N ALA A 112 3.92 -2.29 -5.40
CA ALA A 112 5.12 -2.53 -6.19
C ALA A 112 6.01 -3.50 -5.44
N GLY A 113 6.73 -4.33 -6.16
CA GLY A 113 7.63 -5.31 -5.56
C GLY A 113 8.23 -6.22 -6.60
N SER A 114 9.07 -7.11 -6.10
CA SER A 114 9.71 -8.17 -6.87
C SER A 114 9.63 -9.44 -6.04
N GLU A 115 9.55 -10.59 -6.70
CA GLU A 115 9.68 -11.90 -6.05
C GLU A 115 11.13 -12.15 -5.54
N ALA A 116 12.08 -11.33 -6.01
CA ALA A 116 13.47 -11.34 -5.56
C ALA A 116 13.63 -10.58 -4.24
N ALA A 117 14.58 -10.99 -3.42
CA ALA A 117 14.95 -10.37 -2.16
C ALA A 117 16.35 -9.75 -2.25
N GLY A 118 16.60 -8.72 -1.43
CA GLY A 118 17.93 -8.08 -1.34
C GLY A 118 18.02 -6.75 -2.09
N VAL A 119 18.96 -5.90 -1.66
CA VAL A 119 19.16 -4.57 -2.24
C VAL A 119 19.70 -4.61 -3.67
N GLU A 120 20.27 -5.73 -4.09
CA GLU A 120 20.74 -5.98 -5.46
C GLU A 120 19.61 -5.91 -6.50
N HIS A 121 18.36 -6.11 -6.08
CA HIS A 121 17.17 -6.01 -6.92
C HIS A 121 16.45 -4.66 -6.77
N ALA A 122 16.97 -3.73 -5.96
CA ALA A 122 16.42 -2.41 -5.82
C ALA A 122 16.58 -1.58 -7.11
N ARG A 123 15.56 -0.80 -7.45
CA ARG A 123 15.52 0.06 -8.65
C ARG A 123 14.91 1.41 -8.31
N GLU A 124 15.42 2.48 -8.95
CA GLU A 124 14.89 3.83 -8.74
C GLU A 124 13.51 4.06 -9.37
N ASP A 125 13.16 3.26 -10.37
CA ASP A 125 11.90 3.31 -11.13
C ASP A 125 10.84 2.33 -10.61
N LEU A 126 11.09 1.66 -9.48
CA LEU A 126 10.20 0.63 -8.95
C LEU A 126 8.78 1.15 -8.68
N PHE A 127 8.67 2.41 -8.32
CA PHE A 127 7.39 3.03 -7.94
C PHE A 127 6.72 3.79 -9.08
N ASP A 128 7.30 3.84 -10.28
CA ASP A 128 6.77 4.63 -11.39
C ASP A 128 5.35 4.22 -11.76
N GLY A 129 4.41 5.14 -11.51
CA GLY A 129 2.99 4.92 -11.74
C GLY A 129 2.33 3.89 -10.80
N ALA A 130 3.07 3.33 -9.84
CA ALA A 130 2.53 2.38 -8.89
C ALA A 130 1.63 3.07 -7.86
N THR A 131 0.49 2.46 -7.54
CA THR A 131 -0.34 2.91 -6.43
C THR A 131 0.41 2.69 -5.11
N TRP A 132 0.44 3.73 -4.27
CA TRP A 132 0.95 3.65 -2.91
C TRP A 132 -0.17 3.97 -1.93
N TYR A 133 -0.72 2.95 -1.28
CA TYR A 133 -1.76 3.17 -0.29
C TYR A 133 -1.23 3.88 0.95
N LEU A 134 -2.00 4.84 1.45
CA LEU A 134 -1.78 5.54 2.71
C LEU A 134 -2.97 5.32 3.63
N THR A 135 -2.71 4.99 4.88
CA THR A 135 -3.73 4.72 5.89
C THR A 135 -3.60 5.70 7.06
N PRO A 136 -4.01 6.98 6.90
CA PRO A 136 -4.03 7.94 7.99
C PRO A 136 -5.10 7.56 9.01
N THR A 137 -4.90 8.00 10.26
CA THR A 137 -5.84 7.85 11.37
C THR A 137 -6.45 9.20 11.76
N ALA A 138 -7.45 9.20 12.63
CA ALA A 138 -8.04 10.42 13.17
C ALA A 138 -7.05 11.32 13.94
N THR A 139 -5.91 10.76 14.37
CA THR A 139 -4.86 11.51 15.07
C THR A 139 -3.73 11.99 14.14
N THR A 140 -3.71 11.54 12.89
CA THR A 140 -2.66 11.89 11.93
C THR A 140 -2.55 13.40 11.74
N GLN A 141 -1.34 13.93 11.81
CA GLN A 141 -1.07 15.33 11.50
C GLN A 141 -1.18 15.57 10.00
N GLY A 142 -2.09 16.46 9.59
CA GLY A 142 -2.37 16.72 8.18
C GLY A 142 -1.17 17.25 7.40
N THR A 143 -0.33 18.09 8.01
CA THR A 143 0.90 18.60 7.40
C THR A 143 1.92 17.50 7.11
N LEU A 144 1.98 16.46 7.95
CA LEU A 144 2.87 15.32 7.73
C LEU A 144 2.31 14.37 6.68
N LEU A 145 0.98 14.16 6.64
CA LEU A 145 0.32 13.41 5.59
C LEU A 145 0.55 14.04 4.22
N GLU A 146 0.37 15.37 4.12
CA GLU A 146 0.61 16.12 2.89
C GLU A 146 2.08 16.06 2.45
N ARG A 147 3.02 16.22 3.42
CA ARG A 147 4.46 16.07 3.15
C ARG A 147 4.76 14.68 2.60
N LEU A 148 4.22 13.62 3.22
CA LEU A 148 4.42 12.25 2.77
C LEU A 148 3.83 12.05 1.37
N HIS A 149 2.61 12.55 1.11
CA HIS A 149 1.98 12.47 -0.21
C HIS A 149 2.88 13.09 -1.29
N ARG A 150 3.37 14.32 -1.08
CA ARG A 150 4.30 14.98 -2.02
C ARG A 150 5.60 14.21 -2.20
N LEU A 151 6.15 13.67 -1.11
CA LEU A 151 7.37 12.88 -1.18
C LEU A 151 7.17 11.63 -2.04
N LEU A 152 6.10 10.87 -1.82
CA LEU A 152 5.79 9.67 -2.60
C LEU A 152 5.51 9.98 -4.08
N THR A 153 4.81 11.07 -4.37
CA THR A 153 4.63 11.56 -5.74
C THR A 153 5.99 11.87 -6.37
N GLY A 154 6.88 12.51 -5.63
CA GLY A 154 8.26 12.77 -6.07
C GLY A 154 9.10 11.51 -6.28
N LEU A 155 8.78 10.39 -5.63
CA LEU A 155 9.38 9.08 -5.88
C LEU A 155 8.82 8.40 -7.15
N GLY A 156 7.78 8.97 -7.79
CA GLY A 156 7.12 8.43 -8.98
C GLY A 156 5.85 7.64 -8.69
N ALA A 157 5.48 7.46 -7.41
CA ALA A 157 4.28 6.74 -7.02
C ALA A 157 2.99 7.57 -7.21
N ARG A 158 1.85 6.89 -7.18
CA ARG A 158 0.51 7.47 -7.10
C ARG A 158 -0.08 7.20 -5.72
N PRO A 159 0.07 8.13 -4.75
CA PRO A 159 -0.51 7.94 -3.43
C PRO A 159 -2.04 7.87 -3.48
N ALA A 160 -2.62 6.94 -2.74
CA ALA A 160 -4.06 6.76 -2.63
C ALA A 160 -4.42 6.52 -1.16
N VAL A 161 -5.36 7.31 -0.61
CA VAL A 161 -5.78 7.16 0.78
C VAL A 161 -6.87 6.10 0.90
N ILE A 162 -6.70 5.20 1.87
CA ILE A 162 -7.63 4.13 2.16
C ILE A 162 -7.69 3.90 3.69
N ASP A 163 -8.84 3.47 4.19
CA ASP A 163 -8.97 3.00 5.57
C ASP A 163 -8.19 1.67 5.77
N ALA A 164 -7.55 1.49 6.93
CA ALA A 164 -6.71 0.31 7.18
C ALA A 164 -7.48 -1.01 7.11
N ASP A 165 -8.71 -1.06 7.65
CA ASP A 165 -9.54 -2.26 7.58
C ASP A 165 -10.02 -2.53 6.15
N VAL A 166 -10.35 -1.48 5.40
CA VAL A 166 -10.71 -1.60 3.98
C VAL A 166 -9.50 -2.10 3.18
N HIS A 167 -8.30 -1.53 3.43
CA HIS A 167 -7.06 -1.97 2.82
C HIS A 167 -6.84 -3.47 3.00
N ASP A 168 -6.90 -3.94 4.25
CA ASP A 168 -6.59 -5.34 4.57
C ASP A 168 -7.63 -6.30 3.97
N ARG A 169 -8.93 -5.92 3.93
CA ARG A 169 -9.95 -6.70 3.21
C ARG A 169 -9.71 -6.73 1.70
N VAL A 170 -9.34 -5.60 1.10
CA VAL A 170 -9.02 -5.54 -0.34
C VAL A 170 -7.80 -6.41 -0.64
N MET A 171 -6.71 -6.30 0.14
CA MET A 171 -5.51 -7.11 -0.04
C MET A 171 -5.79 -8.61 0.16
N ALA A 172 -6.65 -8.97 1.10
CA ALA A 172 -7.08 -10.36 1.28
C ALA A 172 -7.70 -10.91 -0.01
N ALA A 173 -8.58 -10.14 -0.66
CA ALA A 173 -9.29 -10.58 -1.86
C ALA A 173 -8.43 -10.57 -3.13
N VAL A 174 -7.61 -9.51 -3.35
CA VAL A 174 -6.92 -9.32 -4.65
C VAL A 174 -5.46 -9.79 -4.66
N SER A 175 -4.89 -10.09 -3.49
CA SER A 175 -3.50 -10.52 -3.34
C SER A 175 -3.36 -11.83 -2.57
N HIS A 176 -3.85 -11.90 -1.33
CA HIS A 176 -3.58 -13.05 -0.46
C HIS A 176 -4.37 -14.30 -0.87
N LEU A 177 -5.65 -14.17 -1.16
CA LEU A 177 -6.47 -15.27 -1.68
C LEU A 177 -5.92 -15.87 -2.99
N PRO A 178 -5.53 -15.06 -4.00
CA PRO A 178 -4.85 -15.58 -5.18
C PRO A 178 -3.62 -16.45 -4.89
N HIS A 179 -2.78 -16.07 -3.92
CA HIS A 179 -1.62 -16.87 -3.52
C HIS A 179 -2.03 -18.21 -2.88
N VAL A 180 -3.04 -18.20 -2.00
CA VAL A 180 -3.55 -19.44 -1.40
C VAL A 180 -4.13 -20.36 -2.47
N VAL A 181 -4.94 -19.80 -3.38
CA VAL A 181 -5.54 -20.57 -4.50
C VAL A 181 -4.46 -21.15 -5.41
N ALA A 182 -3.42 -20.39 -5.74
CA ALA A 182 -2.30 -20.87 -6.54
C ALA A 182 -1.61 -22.08 -5.87
N ASN A 183 -1.36 -22.01 -4.56
CA ASN A 183 -0.76 -23.10 -3.80
C ASN A 183 -1.67 -24.35 -3.79
N VAL A 184 -2.98 -24.16 -3.62
CA VAL A 184 -3.97 -25.25 -3.68
C VAL A 184 -3.99 -25.88 -5.06
N LEU A 185 -3.98 -25.10 -6.15
CA LEU A 185 -3.96 -25.61 -7.51
C LEU A 185 -2.73 -26.48 -7.78
N VAL A 186 -1.54 -26.05 -7.34
CA VAL A 186 -0.31 -26.84 -7.48
C VAL A 186 -0.44 -28.18 -6.73
N SER A 187 -0.88 -28.14 -5.47
CA SER A 187 -1.04 -29.33 -4.65
C SER A 187 -2.06 -30.32 -5.27
N ARG A 188 -3.21 -29.80 -5.71
CA ARG A 188 -4.25 -30.64 -6.34
C ARG A 188 -3.81 -31.23 -7.66
N ALA A 189 -3.02 -30.51 -8.46
CA ALA A 189 -2.48 -31.06 -9.71
C ALA A 189 -1.51 -32.22 -9.45
N LEU A 190 -0.63 -32.09 -8.45
CA LEU A 190 0.30 -33.16 -8.07
C LEU A 190 -0.43 -34.40 -7.50
N ASP A 191 -1.43 -34.19 -6.64
CA ASP A 191 -2.22 -35.28 -6.10
C ASP A 191 -2.97 -36.09 -7.21
N ALA A 192 -3.50 -35.37 -8.22
CA ALA A 192 -4.18 -35.96 -9.34
C ALA A 192 -3.27 -36.87 -10.23
N LEU A 193 -1.95 -36.60 -10.19
CA LEU A 193 -0.95 -37.36 -10.95
C LEU A 193 -0.53 -38.67 -10.25
N GLY A 194 -0.90 -38.87 -8.96
CA GLY A 194 -0.62 -40.10 -8.24
C GLY A 194 0.87 -40.49 -8.17
N GLY A 195 1.78 -39.53 -8.30
CA GLY A 195 3.23 -39.77 -8.36
C GLY A 195 3.80 -40.01 -9.75
N GLU A 196 2.99 -39.97 -10.79
CA GLU A 196 3.45 -40.02 -12.18
C GLU A 196 4.18 -38.73 -12.57
N ARG A 197 5.04 -38.81 -13.59
CA ARG A 197 5.72 -37.64 -14.12
C ARG A 197 4.70 -36.67 -14.71
N PRO A 198 4.69 -35.37 -14.27
CA PRO A 198 3.74 -34.40 -14.78
C PRO A 198 3.83 -34.26 -16.30
N PRO A 199 2.70 -34.27 -17.01
CA PRO A 199 2.66 -33.88 -18.40
C PRO A 199 3.00 -32.40 -18.55
N ALA A 200 3.24 -31.93 -19.77
CA ALA A 200 3.42 -30.51 -20.02
C ALA A 200 2.18 -29.72 -19.58
N THR A 201 2.39 -28.70 -18.71
CA THR A 201 1.30 -27.80 -18.28
C THR A 201 1.06 -26.70 -19.32
N GLY A 202 -0.21 -26.37 -19.57
CA GLY A 202 -0.58 -25.27 -20.46
C GLY A 202 -0.30 -23.88 -19.87
N PRO A 203 -0.35 -22.80 -20.70
CA PRO A 203 -0.14 -21.43 -20.24
C PRO A 203 -1.05 -21.04 -19.08
N SER A 204 -2.35 -21.37 -19.14
CA SER A 204 -3.33 -21.03 -18.10
C SER A 204 -2.95 -21.54 -16.71
N PHE A 205 -2.41 -22.76 -16.62
CA PHE A 205 -1.95 -23.30 -15.34
C PHE A 205 -0.71 -22.55 -14.83
N ARG A 206 0.27 -22.28 -15.72
CA ARG A 206 1.48 -21.54 -15.36
C ARG A 206 1.15 -20.13 -14.87
N ASP A 207 0.23 -19.42 -15.55
CA ASP A 207 -0.18 -18.07 -15.18
C ASP A 207 -0.91 -18.08 -13.83
N ALA A 208 -1.87 -19.02 -13.63
CA ALA A 208 -2.63 -19.13 -12.39
C ALA A 208 -1.78 -19.56 -11.19
N THR A 209 -0.66 -20.25 -11.41
CA THR A 209 0.21 -20.76 -10.34
C THR A 209 1.54 -20.05 -10.20
N ARG A 210 1.81 -19.00 -11.00
CA ARG A 210 3.08 -18.26 -11.00
C ARG A 210 3.49 -17.82 -9.59
N VAL A 211 2.55 -17.33 -8.81
CA VAL A 211 2.79 -16.80 -7.46
C VAL A 211 2.98 -17.88 -6.38
N ALA A 212 2.76 -19.16 -6.68
CA ALA A 212 3.01 -20.27 -5.74
C ALA A 212 4.52 -20.46 -5.44
N GLY A 213 5.42 -19.89 -6.26
CA GLY A 213 6.87 -19.86 -6.01
C GLY A 213 7.36 -18.77 -5.09
N ALA A 214 6.47 -17.98 -4.48
CA ALA A 214 6.82 -16.86 -3.62
C ALA A 214 7.54 -17.30 -2.32
N ASN A 215 8.29 -16.37 -1.71
CA ASN A 215 9.08 -16.63 -0.49
C ASN A 215 8.19 -17.08 0.68
N PRO A 216 8.38 -18.29 1.23
CA PRO A 216 7.49 -18.85 2.25
C PRO A 216 7.49 -18.05 3.56
N GLN A 217 8.64 -17.52 4.00
CA GLN A 217 8.77 -16.77 5.25
C GLN A 217 8.01 -15.45 5.15
N LEU A 218 8.16 -14.72 4.04
CA LEU A 218 7.43 -13.48 3.80
C LEU A 218 5.92 -13.72 3.79
N TRP A 219 5.47 -14.71 3.04
CA TRP A 219 4.03 -14.98 2.89
C TRP A 219 3.40 -15.57 4.15
N GLY A 220 4.15 -16.38 4.93
CA GLY A 220 3.71 -16.84 6.25
C GLY A 220 3.39 -15.68 7.19
N GLY A 221 4.25 -14.66 7.22
CA GLY A 221 4.02 -13.42 7.98
C GLY A 221 2.81 -12.63 7.50
N ILE A 222 2.63 -12.49 6.17
CA ILE A 222 1.46 -11.80 5.57
C ILE A 222 0.15 -12.52 5.91
N TYR A 223 0.10 -13.84 5.79
CA TYR A 223 -1.10 -14.61 6.13
C TYR A 223 -1.46 -14.49 7.61
N ALA A 224 -0.45 -14.54 8.49
CA ALA A 224 -0.66 -14.40 9.93
C ALA A 224 -1.17 -12.99 10.30
N ALA A 225 -0.61 -11.95 9.70
CA ALA A 225 -0.98 -10.57 9.98
C ALA A 225 -2.38 -10.19 9.45
N ASN A 226 -2.85 -10.83 8.37
CA ASN A 226 -4.18 -10.57 7.77
C ASN A 226 -5.12 -11.78 7.83
N ARG A 227 -4.96 -12.65 8.85
CA ARG A 227 -5.64 -13.94 8.93
C ARG A 227 -7.16 -13.85 8.88
N ASP A 228 -7.76 -12.87 9.59
CA ASP A 228 -9.21 -12.78 9.72
C ASP A 228 -9.84 -12.42 8.37
N ALA A 229 -9.34 -11.35 7.73
CA ALA A 229 -9.82 -10.93 6.41
C ALA A 229 -9.53 -11.99 5.31
N LEU A 230 -8.42 -12.73 5.43
CA LEU A 230 -8.12 -13.83 4.52
C LEU A 230 -9.03 -15.03 4.74
N ALA A 231 -9.37 -15.35 5.99
CA ALA A 231 -10.34 -16.41 6.29
C ALA A 231 -11.71 -16.08 5.71
N ASP A 232 -12.21 -14.85 5.90
CA ASP A 232 -13.47 -14.38 5.33
C ASP A 232 -13.46 -14.45 3.78
N ALA A 233 -12.35 -14.06 3.15
CA ALA A 233 -12.21 -14.17 1.70
C ALA A 233 -12.19 -15.61 1.19
N LEU A 234 -11.59 -16.53 1.96
CA LEU A 234 -11.57 -17.96 1.68
C LEU A 234 -12.98 -18.56 1.82
N ASP A 235 -13.72 -18.22 2.87
CA ASP A 235 -15.10 -18.69 3.07
C ASP A 235 -15.99 -18.31 1.88
N GLY A 236 -15.87 -17.07 1.40
CA GLY A 236 -16.58 -16.63 0.21
C GLY A 236 -16.20 -17.42 -1.05
N ALA A 237 -14.90 -17.65 -1.26
CA ALA A 237 -14.42 -18.42 -2.41
C ALA A 237 -14.86 -19.91 -2.34
N ILE A 238 -14.82 -20.51 -1.16
CA ILE A 238 -15.29 -21.90 -0.92
C ILE A 238 -16.78 -22.01 -1.25
N ALA A 239 -17.61 -21.10 -0.75
CA ALA A 239 -19.06 -21.11 -1.02
C ALA A 239 -19.37 -21.00 -2.53
N GLU A 240 -18.64 -20.15 -3.26
CA GLU A 240 -18.80 -20.04 -4.72
C GLU A 240 -18.35 -21.31 -5.44
N LEU A 241 -17.21 -21.91 -5.06
CA LEU A 241 -16.75 -23.18 -5.60
C LEU A 241 -17.73 -24.33 -5.32
N GLU A 242 -18.36 -24.37 -4.15
CA GLU A 242 -19.38 -25.33 -3.82
C GLU A 242 -20.63 -25.17 -4.70
N THR A 243 -21.04 -23.96 -4.97
CA THR A 243 -22.15 -23.61 -5.85
C THR A 243 -21.86 -24.10 -7.28
N VAL A 244 -20.69 -23.78 -7.82
CA VAL A 244 -20.26 -24.25 -9.16
C VAL A 244 -20.18 -25.77 -9.21
N ARG A 245 -19.66 -26.42 -8.17
CA ARG A 245 -19.62 -27.89 -8.07
C ARG A 245 -21.01 -28.51 -8.11
N ALA A 246 -21.97 -27.93 -7.38
CA ALA A 246 -23.36 -28.43 -7.38
C ALA A 246 -24.00 -28.29 -8.77
N GLN A 247 -23.86 -27.11 -9.40
CA GLN A 247 -24.38 -26.89 -10.76
C GLN A 247 -23.80 -27.86 -11.79
N LEU A 248 -22.48 -28.12 -11.73
CA LEU A 248 -21.84 -29.13 -12.61
C LEU A 248 -22.40 -30.53 -12.41
N ARG A 249 -22.66 -30.94 -11.16
CA ARG A 249 -23.24 -32.26 -10.86
C ARG A 249 -24.68 -32.38 -11.36
N ASP A 250 -25.42 -31.29 -11.35
CA ASP A 250 -26.79 -31.22 -11.84
C ASP A 250 -26.87 -31.02 -13.37
N GLY A 251 -25.72 -30.96 -14.06
CA GLY A 251 -25.64 -30.78 -15.52
C GLY A 251 -26.04 -29.37 -15.99
N ALA A 252 -25.97 -28.36 -15.12
CA ALA A 252 -26.31 -27.00 -15.47
C ALA A 252 -25.29 -26.37 -16.44
N ASP A 253 -25.77 -25.46 -17.31
CA ASP A 253 -24.93 -24.64 -18.15
C ASP A 253 -24.28 -23.50 -17.35
N LEU A 254 -22.95 -23.43 -17.37
CA LEU A 254 -22.16 -22.41 -16.67
C LEU A 254 -21.82 -21.20 -17.56
N THR A 255 -22.35 -21.09 -18.77
CA THR A 255 -22.07 -19.99 -19.71
C THR A 255 -22.35 -18.62 -19.05
N GLY A 256 -23.47 -18.47 -18.36
CA GLY A 256 -23.83 -17.23 -17.67
C GLY A 256 -22.88 -16.86 -16.52
N TRP A 257 -22.43 -17.85 -15.76
CA TRP A 257 -21.43 -17.65 -14.70
C TRP A 257 -20.09 -17.18 -15.28
N GLN A 258 -19.63 -17.79 -16.37
CA GLN A 258 -18.39 -17.41 -17.05
C GLN A 258 -18.48 -16.01 -17.65
N ASP A 259 -19.61 -15.62 -18.25
CA ASP A 259 -19.81 -14.27 -18.84
C ASP A 259 -19.82 -13.20 -17.74
N GLN A 260 -20.44 -13.48 -16.60
CA GLN A 260 -20.42 -12.58 -15.44
C GLN A 260 -18.98 -12.35 -14.93
N ALA A 261 -18.16 -13.40 -14.84
CA ALA A 261 -16.76 -13.30 -14.44
C ALA A 261 -15.96 -12.46 -15.44
N ALA A 262 -16.16 -12.65 -16.75
CA ALA A 262 -15.52 -11.87 -17.79
C ALA A 262 -15.90 -10.38 -17.72
N THR A 263 -17.16 -10.07 -17.43
CA THR A 263 -17.64 -8.70 -17.25
C THR A 263 -17.02 -8.03 -16.02
N ARG A 264 -17.03 -8.70 -14.89
CA ARG A 264 -16.40 -8.21 -13.64
C ARG A 264 -14.91 -7.97 -13.82
N ARG A 265 -14.21 -8.85 -14.54
CA ARG A 265 -12.79 -8.68 -14.86
C ARG A 265 -12.53 -7.40 -15.66
N ARG A 266 -13.35 -7.12 -16.68
CA ARG A 266 -13.25 -5.85 -17.45
C ARG A 266 -13.35 -4.63 -16.52
N THR A 267 -14.35 -4.58 -15.66
CA THR A 267 -14.54 -3.49 -14.70
C THR A 267 -13.33 -3.29 -13.78
N LEU A 268 -12.73 -4.39 -13.27
CA LEU A 268 -11.54 -4.30 -12.42
C LEU A 268 -10.30 -3.79 -13.16
N VAL A 269 -10.13 -4.20 -14.43
CA VAL A 269 -9.00 -3.74 -15.27
C VAL A 269 -9.16 -2.25 -15.61
N GLU A 270 -10.37 -1.82 -15.96
CA GLU A 270 -10.67 -0.42 -16.26
C GLU A 270 -10.47 0.48 -15.04
N ALA A 271 -10.86 0.03 -13.85
CA ALA A 271 -10.61 0.76 -12.60
C ALA A 271 -9.12 0.91 -12.26
N GLY A 272 -8.27 0.01 -12.73
CA GLY A 272 -6.80 0.07 -12.57
C GLY A 272 -6.10 0.99 -13.58
N LEU A 273 -6.77 1.41 -14.65
CA LEU A 273 -6.26 2.43 -15.55
C LEU A 273 -6.36 3.78 -14.84
N GLY A 274 -5.24 4.44 -14.61
CA GLY A 274 -5.14 5.65 -13.78
C GLY A 274 -6.09 6.79 -14.21
N PRO A 275 -6.24 7.83 -13.38
CA PRO A 275 -7.22 8.88 -13.58
C PRO A 275 -6.98 9.63 -14.90
N GLY A 276 -8.05 9.92 -15.63
CA GLY A 276 -8.11 10.91 -16.68
C GLY A 276 -7.87 12.33 -16.16
N ALA A 277 -8.46 13.35 -16.78
CA ALA A 277 -8.41 14.74 -16.31
C ALA A 277 -8.84 14.84 -14.83
N THR A 278 -8.16 15.72 -14.08
CA THR A 278 -8.46 15.99 -12.66
C THR A 278 -9.01 17.39 -12.49
N SER A 279 -9.97 17.55 -11.56
CA SER A 279 -10.47 18.83 -11.08
C SER A 279 -9.91 19.17 -9.71
N GLU A 280 -9.61 20.45 -9.49
CA GLU A 280 -9.20 20.97 -8.19
C GLU A 280 -10.43 21.22 -7.32
N LEU A 281 -10.42 20.69 -6.11
CA LEU A 281 -11.43 20.91 -5.08
C LEU A 281 -10.78 21.66 -3.92
N ARG A 282 -11.19 22.89 -3.65
CA ARG A 282 -10.70 23.71 -2.53
C ARG A 282 -11.65 23.61 -1.34
N VAL A 283 -11.09 23.37 -0.17
CA VAL A 283 -11.84 23.15 1.06
C VAL A 283 -11.29 24.02 2.18
N ALA A 284 -12.14 24.86 2.77
CA ALA A 284 -11.77 25.58 3.97
C ALA A 284 -11.93 24.69 5.20
N VAL A 285 -10.90 24.60 6.02
CA VAL A 285 -10.84 23.66 7.15
C VAL A 285 -10.25 24.32 8.41
N PRO A 286 -10.71 23.92 9.61
CA PRO A 286 -10.04 24.28 10.84
C PRO A 286 -8.67 23.56 10.93
N ASN A 287 -7.65 24.26 11.44
CA ASN A 287 -6.35 23.65 11.65
C ASN A 287 -6.34 22.83 12.95
N ARG A 288 -6.87 21.63 12.90
CA ARG A 288 -6.86 20.66 14.00
C ARG A 288 -6.49 19.26 13.49
N PRO A 289 -5.87 18.43 14.33
CA PRO A 289 -5.59 17.03 13.98
C PRO A 289 -6.83 16.29 13.49
N GLY A 290 -6.65 15.39 12.54
CA GLY A 290 -7.71 14.52 12.01
C GLY A 290 -8.49 15.07 10.83
N VAL A 291 -8.58 16.38 10.62
CA VAL A 291 -9.43 16.98 9.57
C VAL A 291 -9.07 16.47 8.17
N ILE A 292 -7.79 16.41 7.85
CA ILE A 292 -7.34 15.90 6.54
C ILE A 292 -7.61 14.40 6.43
N ALA A 293 -7.41 13.67 7.53
CA ALA A 293 -7.72 12.23 7.56
C ALA A 293 -9.23 12.01 7.34
N ASP A 294 -10.11 12.77 7.98
CA ASP A 294 -11.56 12.68 7.79
C ASP A 294 -11.95 12.87 6.32
N ILE A 295 -11.41 13.90 5.67
CA ILE A 295 -11.68 14.20 4.25
C ILE A 295 -11.13 13.07 3.36
N THR A 296 -9.85 12.73 3.53
CA THR A 296 -9.17 11.77 2.63
C THR A 296 -9.74 10.35 2.78
N LEU A 297 -10.06 9.93 4.00
CA LEU A 297 -10.72 8.65 4.26
C LEU A 297 -12.15 8.62 3.71
N THR A 298 -12.89 9.72 3.81
CA THR A 298 -14.27 9.81 3.26
C THR A 298 -14.24 9.65 1.74
N LEU A 299 -13.35 10.35 1.05
CA LEU A 299 -13.17 10.21 -0.39
C LEU A 299 -12.65 8.81 -0.76
N GLY A 300 -11.69 8.28 -0.01
CA GLY A 300 -11.16 6.94 -0.22
C GLY A 300 -12.22 5.84 -0.06
N ARG A 301 -13.10 5.92 0.96
CA ARG A 301 -14.23 4.98 1.16
C ARG A 301 -15.24 5.04 0.02
N ALA A 302 -15.38 6.18 -0.61
CA ALA A 302 -16.22 6.34 -1.81
C ALA A 302 -15.48 5.90 -3.09
N GLY A 303 -14.24 5.42 -3.02
CA GLY A 303 -13.43 5.04 -4.18
C GLY A 303 -12.99 6.24 -5.03
N ILE A 304 -12.90 7.44 -4.43
CA ILE A 304 -12.41 8.65 -5.10
C ILE A 304 -10.93 8.82 -4.74
N ASN A 305 -10.05 8.61 -5.72
CA ASN A 305 -8.63 8.82 -5.54
C ASN A 305 -8.29 10.32 -5.50
N ILE A 306 -7.36 10.69 -4.62
CA ILE A 306 -6.76 12.03 -4.59
C ILE A 306 -5.43 11.94 -5.31
N SER A 307 -5.33 12.60 -6.47
CA SER A 307 -4.13 12.57 -7.31
C SER A 307 -3.03 13.48 -6.78
N ASP A 308 -3.42 14.58 -6.12
CA ASP A 308 -2.51 15.53 -5.46
C ASP A 308 -3.24 16.29 -4.34
N MET A 309 -2.48 16.84 -3.39
CA MET A 309 -3.02 17.69 -2.33
C MET A 309 -2.03 18.81 -1.96
N ALA A 310 -2.57 19.97 -1.64
CA ALA A 310 -1.79 21.09 -1.12
C ALA A 310 -2.50 21.73 0.08
N LEU A 311 -1.71 22.17 1.07
CA LEU A 311 -2.18 22.81 2.29
C LEU A 311 -1.68 24.24 2.35
N SER A 312 -2.59 25.17 2.59
CA SER A 312 -2.29 26.59 2.75
C SER A 312 -2.85 27.06 4.10
N PRO A 313 -2.04 27.05 5.18
CA PRO A 313 -2.50 27.52 6.48
C PRO A 313 -2.75 29.03 6.45
N SER A 314 -3.74 29.49 7.23
CA SER A 314 -3.93 30.92 7.47
C SER A 314 -2.76 31.52 8.26
N PRO A 315 -2.51 32.84 8.17
CA PRO A 315 -1.39 33.50 8.86
C PRO A 315 -1.40 33.31 10.39
N ASP A 316 -2.58 33.16 10.99
CA ASP A 316 -2.78 32.92 12.42
C ASP A 316 -2.81 31.43 12.81
N ASN A 317 -2.64 30.53 11.84
CA ASN A 317 -2.68 29.07 12.01
C ASN A 317 -4.01 28.53 12.59
N SER A 318 -5.08 29.30 12.65
CA SER A 318 -6.38 28.85 13.18
C SER A 318 -7.20 28.07 12.16
N GLN A 319 -7.00 28.37 10.90
CA GLN A 319 -7.68 27.74 9.77
C GLN A 319 -6.69 27.40 8.66
N GLY A 320 -7.15 26.77 7.62
CA GLY A 320 -6.38 26.51 6.40
C GLY A 320 -7.29 26.23 5.22
N GLU A 321 -6.69 26.21 4.05
CA GLU A 321 -7.30 25.76 2.82
C GLU A 321 -6.59 24.49 2.37
N ILE A 322 -7.36 23.48 1.99
CA ILE A 322 -6.87 22.27 1.35
C ILE A 322 -7.30 22.31 -0.10
N ALA A 323 -6.36 22.23 -1.03
CA ALA A 323 -6.62 21.93 -2.42
C ALA A 323 -6.42 20.43 -2.66
N LEU A 324 -7.41 19.78 -3.26
CA LEU A 324 -7.40 18.36 -3.59
C LEU A 324 -7.66 18.19 -5.08
N TRP A 325 -6.82 17.43 -5.77
CA TRP A 325 -7.07 17.07 -7.17
C TRP A 325 -7.69 15.68 -7.23
N VAL A 326 -8.94 15.64 -7.71
CA VAL A 326 -9.76 14.42 -7.82
C VAL A 326 -10.12 14.17 -9.28
N PRO A 327 -10.50 12.93 -9.69
CA PRO A 327 -10.95 12.67 -11.06
C PRO A 327 -12.10 13.58 -11.46
N ASP A 328 -12.00 14.22 -12.62
CA ASP A 328 -12.95 15.21 -13.12
C ASP A 328 -14.41 14.70 -13.09
N GLY A 329 -14.63 13.48 -13.57
CA GLY A 329 -15.95 12.83 -13.55
C GLY A 329 -16.53 12.54 -12.16
N ARG A 330 -15.74 12.71 -11.09
CA ARG A 330 -16.13 12.47 -9.69
C ARG A 330 -16.05 13.75 -8.82
N ALA A 331 -15.68 14.90 -9.39
CA ALA A 331 -15.47 16.14 -8.65
C ALA A 331 -16.73 16.62 -7.91
N HIS A 332 -17.89 16.54 -8.54
CA HIS A 332 -19.15 16.94 -7.91
C HIS A 332 -19.52 16.03 -6.72
N GLU A 333 -19.32 14.73 -6.84
CA GLU A 333 -19.54 13.76 -5.76
C GLU A 333 -18.54 13.98 -4.62
N ALA A 334 -17.27 14.22 -4.95
CA ALA A 334 -16.24 14.54 -3.97
C ALA A 334 -16.61 15.80 -3.16
N ALA A 335 -17.04 16.86 -3.84
CA ALA A 335 -17.51 18.08 -3.21
C ALA A 335 -18.68 17.84 -2.24
N ALA A 336 -19.67 17.05 -2.66
CA ALA A 336 -20.83 16.72 -1.84
C ALA A 336 -20.43 15.91 -0.58
N LEU A 337 -19.54 14.96 -0.71
CA LEU A 337 -19.04 14.15 0.41
C LEU A 337 -18.26 14.99 1.42
N VAL A 338 -17.41 15.90 0.94
CA VAL A 338 -16.64 16.81 1.81
C VAL A 338 -17.56 17.81 2.51
N ALA A 339 -18.55 18.36 1.80
CA ALA A 339 -19.56 19.23 2.40
C ALA A 339 -20.39 18.49 3.47
N GLY A 340 -20.67 17.19 3.28
CA GLY A 340 -21.35 16.33 4.26
C GLY A 340 -20.57 16.15 5.57
N LEU A 341 -19.26 16.37 5.59
CA LEU A 341 -18.44 16.42 6.81
C LEU A 341 -18.53 17.78 7.56
N GLY A 342 -19.26 18.74 7.01
CA GLY A 342 -19.42 20.09 7.57
C GLY A 342 -18.32 21.07 7.14
N PHE A 343 -17.50 20.74 6.13
CA PHE A 343 -16.48 21.65 5.59
C PHE A 343 -17.01 22.46 4.42
N ALA A 344 -16.56 23.73 4.31
CA ALA A 344 -16.94 24.60 3.22
C ALA A 344 -16.08 24.27 1.99
N VAL A 345 -16.75 23.84 0.90
CA VAL A 345 -16.10 23.67 -0.40
C VAL A 345 -16.15 25.01 -1.13
N ILE A 346 -14.97 25.50 -1.53
CA ILE A 346 -14.78 26.74 -2.26
C ILE A 346 -14.68 26.34 -3.74
N ALA A 347 -15.63 26.79 -4.52
CA ALA A 347 -15.69 26.49 -5.97
C ALA A 347 -14.66 27.33 -6.75
#